data_424852eabce218eea43811a69f33c618
#
_entry.id   424852eabce218eea43811a69f33c618
#
_cell.length_a   1.000
_cell.length_b   1.000
_cell.length_c   1.000
_cell.angle_alpha   90.00
_cell.angle_beta   90.00
_cell.angle_gamma   90.00
#
_symmetry.space_group_name_H-M   'P 1'
#
loop_
_entity.id
_entity.type
_entity.pdbx_description
1 polymer ?
#
loop_
_entity_poly.entity_id
_entity_poly.type
_entity_poly.pdbx_seq_one_letter_code
_entity_poly.pdbx_strand_id
1 'polypeptide(L)'
;MCLTGVDYFSTLAYQPSIAFVAAGALSPLATFVLVALTLLGAFPMYSRVADLSPYGQGSILILEKLFPKWKGKAVVLCLLGFAATGFVITITLSAADATAHLIQNPLAPAWLNHPIVVTIVLLLVLGGVFMKGFGEAIALAVAIVIAYMTLNGIVIVAAVREIWRHAEVLANWKAMLVTEHGHPVVMVAMALLLFPKLALGLSGFETGVAVMPLVRGDAADTEAAPRGRIRNTKKLLLTAALIMSVMLMASSFVTVLLIPADAFRPGNAADGRALAYLAHHLLGSGFGTVYDLATIVILWFAGSSAMAGLLTLVPKYLPRYGMAPEWARATRPLVAIITGIAVIINIAFQASVGAQGGAYATGVLVLMSSGALAIAIVTWRHRRGWLPYLVITGVFLYTLVTNMFEQPEGLKIASVFIVTIVVMSLISRTLRSTELRVHGFEPDETALKYIWDASRSGGAIRIIANRPGSGLPAEYEDKRREASDSHHVPAADPVLFLEVQPGDASEFSDVLKLRGVEVGGHRVLRSRSPAIPNAIAALLIYIRDQTGQIPHVYFGWTEGNPITYLLKFLAFGEGDTAPVCREVLRQFEPDPLRRPRVHVG
;
A
#
# COMPACT_ATOMS: atom_id res chain seq x y z
N MET A 1 4.62 9.56 16.14
CA MET A 1 4.70 10.96 15.72
C MET A 1 5.90 11.24 14.83
N CYS A 2 7.10 10.84 15.21
CA CYS A 2 8.31 11.25 14.49
C CYS A 2 8.63 10.41 13.25
N LEU A 3 8.32 9.10 13.23
CA LEU A 3 8.53 8.28 12.03
C LEU A 3 7.73 8.79 10.82
N THR A 4 6.53 9.30 11.06
CA THR A 4 5.65 9.91 10.06
C THR A 4 6.15 11.30 9.64
N GLY A 5 6.70 12.07 10.61
CA GLY A 5 7.21 13.41 10.35
C GLY A 5 8.57 13.41 9.65
N VAL A 6 9.40 12.37 9.84
CA VAL A 6 10.73 12.29 9.24
C VAL A 6 10.66 12.39 7.72
N ASP A 7 9.80 11.58 7.08
CA ASP A 7 9.62 11.61 5.62
C ASP A 7 9.11 12.99 5.14
N TYR A 8 8.17 13.59 5.89
CA TYR A 8 7.63 14.89 5.52
C TYR A 8 8.63 16.03 5.76
N PHE A 9 9.32 16.06 6.91
CA PHE A 9 10.29 17.12 7.22
C PHE A 9 11.57 17.03 6.40
N SER A 10 11.97 15.83 5.96
CA SER A 10 13.13 15.65 5.09
C SER A 10 12.98 16.34 3.73
N THR A 11 11.75 16.61 3.29
CA THR A 11 11.53 17.34 2.02
C THR A 11 12.11 18.76 2.01
N LEU A 12 12.37 19.35 3.18
CA LEU A 12 13.09 20.64 3.26
C LEU A 12 14.52 20.57 2.69
N ALA A 13 15.13 19.38 2.63
CA ALA A 13 16.46 19.21 2.06
C ALA A 13 16.51 19.63 0.58
N TYR A 14 15.53 19.22 -0.20
CA TYR A 14 15.50 19.38 -1.66
C TYR A 14 14.39 20.29 -2.20
N GLN A 15 13.25 20.43 -1.48
CA GLN A 15 12.07 21.14 -2.00
C GLN A 15 12.31 22.62 -2.36
N PRO A 16 13.10 23.41 -1.60
CA PRO A 16 13.39 24.79 -1.99
C PRO A 16 14.16 24.89 -3.31
N SER A 17 15.10 23.97 -3.56
CA SER A 17 15.82 23.89 -4.85
C SER A 17 14.88 23.51 -5.99
N ILE A 18 14.01 22.51 -5.79
CA ILE A 18 13.01 22.11 -6.79
C ILE A 18 12.08 23.29 -7.11
N ALA A 19 11.63 24.03 -6.09
CA ALA A 19 10.75 25.17 -6.26
C ALA A 19 11.43 26.26 -7.13
N PHE A 20 12.72 26.54 -6.88
CA PHE A 20 13.46 27.51 -7.66
C PHE A 20 13.66 27.05 -9.12
N VAL A 21 14.09 25.82 -9.34
CA VAL A 21 14.30 25.25 -10.68
C VAL A 21 12.99 25.23 -11.49
N ALA A 22 11.86 24.94 -10.81
CA ALA A 22 10.54 24.87 -11.45
C ALA A 22 9.91 26.23 -11.75
N ALA A 23 10.09 27.22 -10.86
CA ALA A 23 9.32 28.47 -10.88
C ALA A 23 10.17 29.75 -10.82
N GLY A 24 11.51 29.64 -10.73
CA GLY A 24 12.40 30.82 -10.68
C GLY A 24 12.00 31.83 -9.64
N ALA A 25 11.84 33.09 -10.03
CA ALA A 25 11.41 34.16 -9.16
C ALA A 25 10.00 33.95 -8.57
N LEU A 26 9.14 33.15 -9.22
CA LEU A 26 7.80 32.81 -8.74
C LEU A 26 7.77 31.69 -7.68
N SER A 27 8.93 31.13 -7.28
CA SER A 27 8.99 30.03 -6.31
C SER A 27 8.17 30.27 -5.04
N PRO A 28 8.19 31.44 -4.38
CA PRO A 28 7.39 31.67 -3.18
C PRO A 28 5.88 31.60 -3.46
N LEU A 29 5.44 32.08 -4.62
CA LEU A 29 4.04 32.05 -5.00
C LEU A 29 3.59 30.63 -5.37
N ALA A 30 4.41 29.87 -6.11
CA ALA A 30 4.13 28.46 -6.40
C ALA A 30 4.14 27.60 -5.12
N THR A 31 5.04 27.88 -4.18
CA THR A 31 5.06 27.25 -2.85
C THR A 31 3.84 27.61 -2.04
N PHE A 32 3.32 28.83 -2.14
CA PHE A 32 2.05 29.23 -1.50
C PHE A 32 0.87 28.41 -2.03
N VAL A 33 0.78 28.17 -3.34
CA VAL A 33 -0.23 27.31 -3.94
C VAL A 33 -0.11 25.88 -3.40
N LEU A 34 1.10 25.35 -3.30
CA LEU A 34 1.38 24.04 -2.73
C LEU A 34 0.92 23.96 -1.25
N VAL A 35 1.23 24.96 -0.44
CA VAL A 35 0.83 25.05 0.98
C VAL A 35 -0.70 25.15 1.10
N ALA A 36 -1.34 25.95 0.26
CA ALA A 36 -2.81 26.06 0.24
C ALA A 36 -3.44 24.69 -0.12
N LEU A 37 -2.92 23.98 -1.11
CA LEU A 37 -3.39 22.64 -1.46
C LEU A 37 -3.12 21.64 -0.33
N THR A 38 -2.01 21.76 0.38
CA THR A 38 -1.69 20.93 1.54
C THR A 38 -2.72 21.09 2.64
N LEU A 39 -3.02 22.33 3.04
CA LEU A 39 -3.90 22.61 4.18
C LEU A 39 -5.39 22.48 3.85
N LEU A 40 -5.80 22.89 2.64
CA LEU A 40 -7.20 22.92 2.22
C LEU A 40 -7.62 21.70 1.41
N GLY A 41 -6.68 20.96 0.85
CA GLY A 41 -6.91 19.77 0.03
C GLY A 41 -6.44 18.48 0.70
N ALA A 42 -5.13 18.29 0.83
CA ALA A 42 -4.55 17.05 1.31
C ALA A 42 -4.96 16.74 2.77
N PHE A 43 -4.81 17.70 3.69
CA PHE A 43 -5.14 17.47 5.09
C PHE A 43 -6.60 17.08 5.34
N PRO A 44 -7.62 17.79 4.83
CA PRO A 44 -9.02 17.39 5.00
C PRO A 44 -9.32 16.03 4.39
N MET A 45 -8.74 15.72 3.23
CA MET A 45 -8.89 14.42 2.56
C MET A 45 -8.30 13.30 3.42
N TYR A 46 -7.03 13.41 3.85
CA TYR A 46 -6.38 12.38 4.67
C TYR A 46 -6.96 12.27 6.07
N SER A 47 -7.53 13.34 6.62
CA SER A 47 -8.33 13.26 7.85
C SER A 47 -9.53 12.34 7.70
N ARG A 48 -10.19 12.35 6.53
CA ARG A 48 -11.30 11.43 6.23
C ARG A 48 -10.81 10.01 5.92
N VAL A 49 -9.68 9.88 5.23
CA VAL A 49 -9.04 8.58 5.02
C VAL A 49 -8.71 7.91 6.36
N ALA A 50 -8.18 8.66 7.34
CA ALA A 50 -7.92 8.15 8.68
C ALA A 50 -9.19 7.66 9.41
N ASP A 51 -10.34 8.32 9.21
CA ASP A 51 -11.63 7.87 9.76
C ASP A 51 -12.06 6.51 9.19
N LEU A 52 -11.86 6.30 7.89
CA LEU A 52 -12.36 5.14 7.14
C LEU A 52 -11.37 3.97 7.10
N SER A 53 -10.08 4.24 7.34
CA SER A 53 -8.98 3.26 7.25
C SER A 53 -7.99 3.41 8.42
N PRO A 54 -8.41 3.12 9.67
CA PRO A 54 -7.61 3.37 10.87
C PRO A 54 -6.43 2.41 11.10
N TYR A 55 -6.24 1.42 10.21
CA TYR A 55 -5.22 0.39 10.32
C TYR A 55 -4.12 0.48 9.26
N GLY A 56 -3.88 1.67 8.71
CA GLY A 56 -2.76 1.93 7.82
C GLY A 56 -2.91 1.40 6.39
N GLN A 57 -4.13 1.13 5.95
CA GLN A 57 -4.40 0.65 4.60
C GLN A 57 -4.71 1.80 3.62
N GLY A 58 -4.86 3.02 4.14
CA GLY A 58 -5.05 4.23 3.33
C GLY A 58 -6.25 4.20 2.39
N SER A 59 -6.10 4.84 1.25
CA SER A 59 -7.10 4.92 0.19
C SER A 59 -7.40 3.55 -0.45
N ILE A 60 -6.44 2.63 -0.44
CA ILE A 60 -6.55 1.30 -1.04
C ILE A 60 -7.72 0.52 -0.44
N LEU A 61 -7.86 0.50 0.90
CA LEU A 61 -8.97 -0.17 1.59
C LEU A 61 -10.33 0.42 1.21
N ILE A 62 -10.41 1.75 1.08
CA ILE A 62 -11.66 2.43 0.78
C ILE A 62 -12.12 2.04 -0.64
N LEU A 63 -11.22 2.05 -1.60
CA LEU A 63 -11.51 1.67 -2.98
C LEU A 63 -11.81 0.18 -3.12
N GLU A 64 -11.13 -0.69 -2.36
CA GLU A 64 -11.48 -2.11 -2.28
C GLU A 64 -12.93 -2.32 -1.89
N LYS A 65 -13.40 -1.61 -0.86
CA LYS A 65 -14.78 -1.69 -0.38
C LYS A 65 -15.80 -1.07 -1.34
N LEU A 66 -15.39 -0.10 -2.15
CA LEU A 66 -16.25 0.56 -3.14
C LEU A 66 -16.50 -0.29 -4.37
N PHE A 67 -15.53 -1.11 -4.76
CA PHE A 67 -15.58 -1.97 -5.94
C PHE A 67 -15.63 -3.44 -5.52
N PRO A 68 -16.74 -4.15 -5.80
CA PRO A 68 -16.87 -5.56 -5.40
C PRO A 68 -16.06 -6.50 -6.29
N LYS A 69 -15.74 -7.66 -5.75
CA LYS A 69 -15.15 -8.81 -6.45
C LYS A 69 -13.80 -8.45 -7.12
N TRP A 70 -13.52 -9.02 -8.28
CA TRP A 70 -12.28 -8.85 -9.02
C TRP A 70 -11.97 -7.39 -9.41
N LYS A 71 -13.00 -6.55 -9.62
CA LYS A 71 -12.78 -5.11 -9.91
C LYS A 71 -12.06 -4.41 -8.77
N GLY A 72 -12.47 -4.67 -7.53
CA GLY A 72 -11.77 -4.14 -6.35
C GLY A 72 -10.34 -4.66 -6.24
N LYS A 73 -10.12 -5.97 -6.47
CA LYS A 73 -8.78 -6.56 -6.41
C LYS A 73 -7.84 -6.01 -7.50
N ALA A 74 -8.34 -5.81 -8.71
CA ALA A 74 -7.56 -5.18 -9.79
C ALA A 74 -7.14 -3.75 -9.43
N VAL A 75 -8.05 -2.94 -8.88
CA VAL A 75 -7.73 -1.60 -8.39
C VAL A 75 -6.69 -1.67 -7.27
N VAL A 76 -6.85 -2.59 -6.31
CA VAL A 76 -5.87 -2.78 -5.22
C VAL A 76 -4.49 -3.13 -5.78
N LEU A 77 -4.38 -4.07 -6.73
CA LEU A 77 -3.09 -4.46 -7.31
C LEU A 77 -2.42 -3.30 -8.05
N CYS A 78 -3.21 -2.54 -8.81
CA CYS A 78 -2.71 -1.35 -9.50
C CYS A 78 -2.19 -0.30 -8.50
N LEU A 79 -2.99 0.05 -7.50
CA LEU A 79 -2.59 1.02 -6.47
C LEU A 79 -1.42 0.53 -5.62
N LEU A 80 -1.34 -0.76 -5.35
CA LEU A 80 -0.22 -1.35 -4.63
C LEU A 80 1.08 -1.26 -5.46
N GLY A 81 1.00 -1.38 -6.79
CA GLY A 81 2.12 -1.15 -7.69
C GLY A 81 2.62 0.30 -7.62
N PHE A 82 1.71 1.28 -7.66
CA PHE A 82 2.07 2.70 -7.48
C PHE A 82 2.60 2.99 -6.07
N ALA A 83 2.01 2.40 -5.03
CA ALA A 83 2.49 2.54 -3.66
C ALA A 83 3.90 1.95 -3.51
N ALA A 84 4.13 0.75 -4.05
CA ALA A 84 5.46 0.13 -4.04
C ALA A 84 6.49 1.01 -4.76
N THR A 85 6.13 1.56 -5.94
CA THR A 85 6.97 2.52 -6.67
C THR A 85 7.30 3.72 -5.79
N GLY A 86 6.28 4.38 -5.22
CA GLY A 86 6.47 5.56 -4.37
C GLY A 86 7.39 5.27 -3.19
N PHE A 87 7.14 4.21 -2.43
CA PHE A 87 7.95 3.87 -1.26
C PHE A 87 9.37 3.42 -1.62
N VAL A 88 9.57 2.60 -2.66
CA VAL A 88 10.91 2.18 -3.07
C VAL A 88 11.72 3.38 -3.58
N ILE A 89 11.10 4.25 -4.37
CA ILE A 89 11.77 5.47 -4.83
C ILE A 89 12.06 6.40 -3.65
N THR A 90 11.20 6.51 -2.63
CA THR A 90 11.52 7.26 -1.41
C THR A 90 12.79 6.73 -0.74
N ILE A 91 12.93 5.41 -0.65
CA ILE A 91 14.13 4.78 -0.06
C ILE A 91 15.38 5.16 -0.88
N THR A 92 15.32 5.04 -2.19
CA THR A 92 16.48 5.29 -3.07
C THR A 92 16.80 6.77 -3.24
N LEU A 93 15.77 7.62 -3.40
CA LEU A 93 15.90 9.07 -3.50
C LEU A 93 16.52 9.67 -2.22
N SER A 94 16.00 9.28 -1.06
CA SER A 94 16.53 9.76 0.23
C SER A 94 17.97 9.33 0.45
N ALA A 95 18.35 8.12 0.05
CA ALA A 95 19.73 7.66 0.13
C ALA A 95 20.64 8.39 -0.87
N ALA A 96 20.16 8.68 -2.10
CA ALA A 96 20.90 9.42 -3.09
C ALA A 96 21.10 10.89 -2.70
N ASP A 97 20.08 11.52 -2.11
CA ASP A 97 20.16 12.91 -1.63
C ASP A 97 21.09 13.01 -0.41
N ALA A 98 21.01 12.06 0.52
CA ALA A 98 21.97 11.95 1.61
C ALA A 98 23.42 11.80 1.11
N THR A 99 23.61 11.02 0.04
CA THR A 99 24.92 10.87 -0.63
C THR A 99 25.38 12.19 -1.26
N ALA A 100 24.49 12.96 -1.89
CA ALA A 100 24.82 14.25 -2.47
C ALA A 100 25.30 15.24 -1.37
N HIS A 101 24.62 15.31 -0.24
CA HIS A 101 25.05 16.10 0.92
C HIS A 101 26.40 15.66 1.47
N LEU A 102 26.67 14.35 1.50
CA LEU A 102 27.95 13.83 1.96
C LEU A 102 29.09 14.20 1.02
N ILE A 103 28.94 13.95 -0.29
CA ILE A 103 30.00 14.16 -1.29
C ILE A 103 30.30 15.64 -1.50
N GLN A 104 29.29 16.50 -1.48
CA GLN A 104 29.45 17.93 -1.71
C GLN A 104 29.86 18.71 -0.43
N ASN A 105 29.99 18.04 0.70
CA ASN A 105 30.49 18.68 1.91
C ASN A 105 31.99 19.02 1.75
N PRO A 106 32.44 20.25 2.09
CA PRO A 106 33.83 20.64 1.95
C PRO A 106 34.86 19.82 2.76
N LEU A 107 34.40 19.14 3.82
CA LEU A 107 35.25 18.28 4.64
C LEU A 107 35.24 16.81 4.20
N ALA A 108 34.45 16.47 3.17
CA ALA A 108 34.37 15.09 2.70
C ALA A 108 35.66 14.68 1.97
N PRO A 109 36.24 13.51 2.29
CA PRO A 109 37.41 13.00 1.58
C PRO A 109 37.09 12.69 0.11
N ALA A 110 38.03 12.99 -0.79
CA ALA A 110 37.85 12.81 -2.24
C ALA A 110 37.54 11.37 -2.67
N TRP A 111 37.95 10.36 -1.89
CA TRP A 111 37.65 8.95 -2.18
C TRP A 111 36.17 8.59 -2.03
N LEU A 112 35.36 9.43 -1.37
CA LEU A 112 33.88 9.26 -1.29
C LEU A 112 33.16 9.72 -2.56
N ASN A 113 33.83 10.36 -3.52
CA ASN A 113 33.19 10.89 -4.73
C ASN A 113 32.79 9.77 -5.73
N HIS A 114 32.02 8.80 -5.22
CA HIS A 114 31.42 7.70 -5.97
C HIS A 114 29.93 7.57 -5.60
N PRO A 115 29.05 8.41 -6.17
CA PRO A 115 27.65 8.54 -5.72
C PRO A 115 26.89 7.21 -5.72
N ILE A 116 27.03 6.38 -6.76
CA ILE A 116 26.35 5.08 -6.84
C ILE A 116 26.79 4.16 -5.68
N VAL A 117 28.09 4.07 -5.44
CA VAL A 117 28.65 3.16 -4.41
C VAL A 117 28.24 3.61 -3.01
N VAL A 118 28.36 4.90 -2.71
CA VAL A 118 27.99 5.45 -1.40
C VAL A 118 26.50 5.27 -1.14
N THR A 119 25.65 5.52 -2.15
CA THR A 119 24.21 5.29 -2.02
C THR A 119 23.90 3.81 -1.79
N ILE A 120 24.57 2.87 -2.48
CA ILE A 120 24.40 1.42 -2.22
C ILE A 120 24.78 1.07 -0.78
N VAL A 121 25.87 1.60 -0.27
CA VAL A 121 26.28 1.37 1.12
C VAL A 121 25.20 1.84 2.10
N LEU A 122 24.65 3.04 1.91
CA LEU A 122 23.55 3.56 2.73
C LEU A 122 22.29 2.68 2.67
N LEU A 123 21.94 2.18 1.47
CA LEU A 123 20.81 1.26 1.27
C LEU A 123 21.06 -0.10 1.97
N LEU A 124 22.26 -0.65 1.88
CA LEU A 124 22.61 -1.91 2.55
C LEU A 124 22.61 -1.78 4.06
N VAL A 125 23.12 -0.65 4.59
CA VAL A 125 23.07 -0.34 6.04
C VAL A 125 21.63 -0.23 6.50
N LEU A 126 20.75 0.43 5.74
CA LEU A 126 19.33 0.52 6.02
C LEU A 126 18.68 -0.87 6.06
N GLY A 127 18.89 -1.69 5.04
CA GLY A 127 18.43 -3.08 4.99
C GLY A 127 18.93 -3.89 6.20
N GLY A 128 20.22 -3.76 6.53
CA GLY A 128 20.84 -4.44 7.67
C GLY A 128 20.20 -4.08 9.02
N VAL A 129 19.87 -2.80 9.23
CA VAL A 129 19.15 -2.33 10.42
C VAL A 129 17.77 -2.97 10.51
N PHE A 130 17.01 -3.00 9.40
CA PHE A 130 15.69 -3.62 9.39
C PHE A 130 15.73 -5.14 9.56
N MET A 131 16.79 -5.81 9.11
CA MET A 131 17.02 -7.25 9.35
C MET A 131 17.22 -7.60 10.83
N LYS A 132 17.80 -6.67 11.63
CA LYS A 132 17.99 -6.83 13.08
C LYS A 132 16.75 -6.47 13.90
N GLY A 133 15.86 -5.64 13.36
CA GLY A 133 14.67 -5.12 14.03
C GLY A 133 14.78 -3.62 14.28
N PHE A 134 13.74 -2.89 13.88
CA PHE A 134 13.73 -1.40 13.84
C PHE A 134 13.09 -0.76 15.10
N GLY A 135 12.69 -1.53 16.11
CA GLY A 135 11.89 -1.03 17.25
C GLY A 135 12.51 0.10 18.07
N GLU A 136 13.84 0.16 18.19
CA GLU A 136 14.55 1.16 19.02
C GLU A 136 14.77 2.51 18.31
N ALA A 137 14.62 2.55 16.99
CA ALA A 137 14.93 3.74 16.19
C ALA A 137 13.88 4.87 16.32
N ILE A 138 12.71 4.61 16.91
CA ILE A 138 11.62 5.60 17.03
C ILE A 138 12.01 6.76 17.98
N ALA A 139 12.68 6.47 19.09
CA ALA A 139 13.11 7.51 20.02
C ALA A 139 14.19 8.42 19.40
N LEU A 140 15.10 7.82 18.64
CA LEU A 140 16.15 8.54 17.91
C LEU A 140 15.56 9.46 16.83
N ALA A 141 14.50 9.02 16.13
CA ALA A 141 13.82 9.83 15.13
C ALA A 141 13.26 11.15 15.67
N VAL A 142 12.81 11.18 16.95
CA VAL A 142 12.35 12.41 17.62
C VAL A 142 13.50 13.42 17.75
N ALA A 143 14.62 12.98 18.26
CA ALA A 143 15.79 13.83 18.48
C ALA A 143 16.32 14.38 17.14
N ILE A 144 16.35 13.55 16.10
CA ILE A 144 16.80 13.93 14.76
C ILE A 144 15.87 15.00 14.16
N VAL A 145 14.56 14.81 14.23
CA VAL A 145 13.59 15.80 13.72
C VAL A 145 13.76 17.13 14.43
N ILE A 146 13.85 17.13 15.76
CA ILE A 146 14.04 18.36 16.54
C ILE A 146 15.35 19.06 16.15
N ALA A 147 16.45 18.33 16.09
CA ALA A 147 17.74 18.87 15.69
C ALA A 147 17.71 19.46 14.28
N TYR A 148 17.19 18.71 13.31
CA TYR A 148 17.08 19.16 11.92
C TYR A 148 16.19 20.39 11.77
N MET A 149 15.01 20.40 12.40
CA MET A 149 14.09 21.55 12.35
C MET A 149 14.70 22.79 13.02
N THR A 150 15.44 22.61 14.11
CA THR A 150 16.15 23.70 14.80
C THR A 150 17.23 24.29 13.90
N LEU A 151 18.05 23.44 13.25
CA LEU A 151 19.10 23.90 12.31
C LEU A 151 18.48 24.65 11.12
N ASN A 152 17.40 24.14 10.54
CA ASN A 152 16.67 24.85 9.47
C ASN A 152 16.15 26.21 9.97
N GLY A 153 15.59 26.28 11.18
CA GLY A 153 15.16 27.52 11.80
C GLY A 153 16.30 28.54 11.93
N ILE A 154 17.48 28.09 12.39
CA ILE A 154 18.67 28.95 12.52
C ILE A 154 19.11 29.49 11.15
N VAL A 155 19.16 28.64 10.12
CA VAL A 155 19.51 29.05 8.73
C VAL A 155 18.52 30.08 8.21
N ILE A 156 17.21 29.84 8.37
CA ILE A 156 16.16 30.77 7.91
C ILE A 156 16.27 32.11 8.66
N VAL A 157 16.48 32.11 9.98
CA VAL A 157 16.65 33.35 10.76
C VAL A 157 17.90 34.11 10.32
N ALA A 158 19.02 33.42 10.08
CA ALA A 158 20.24 34.04 9.58
C ALA A 158 20.02 34.67 8.18
N ALA A 159 19.31 33.95 7.29
CA ALA A 159 18.98 34.43 5.96
C ALA A 159 18.03 35.63 6.00
N VAL A 160 17.00 35.63 6.84
CA VAL A 160 16.09 36.78 7.03
C VAL A 160 16.88 38.00 7.56
N ARG A 161 17.82 37.78 8.50
CA ARG A 161 18.69 38.87 9.00
C ARG A 161 19.55 39.46 7.87
N GLU A 162 20.05 38.62 6.95
CA GLU A 162 20.84 39.06 5.81
C GLU A 162 20.01 39.88 4.82
N ILE A 163 18.78 39.45 4.56
CA ILE A 163 17.82 40.22 3.73
C ILE A 163 17.52 41.60 4.35
N TRP A 164 17.39 41.68 5.67
CA TRP A 164 17.18 42.97 6.36
C TRP A 164 18.39 43.90 6.24
N ARG A 165 19.62 43.36 6.19
CA ARG A 165 20.85 44.15 5.99
C ARG A 165 20.99 44.66 4.58
N HIS A 166 20.47 43.90 3.62
CA HIS A 166 20.54 44.15 2.19
C HIS A 166 19.15 44.27 1.58
N ALA A 167 18.39 45.31 1.98
CA ALA A 167 17.01 45.51 1.55
C ALA A 167 16.83 45.66 0.03
N GLU A 168 17.87 46.01 -0.67
CA GLU A 168 17.95 46.07 -2.15
C GLU A 168 17.64 44.71 -2.79
N VAL A 169 17.95 43.59 -2.16
CA VAL A 169 17.66 42.25 -2.66
C VAL A 169 16.17 42.04 -2.87
N LEU A 170 15.36 42.53 -1.92
CA LEU A 170 13.91 42.44 -2.00
C LEU A 170 13.34 43.33 -3.14
N ALA A 171 13.93 44.55 -3.32
CA ALA A 171 13.53 45.45 -4.39
C ALA A 171 13.87 44.87 -5.76
N ASN A 172 15.08 44.28 -5.91
CA ASN A 172 15.53 43.62 -7.14
C ASN A 172 14.65 42.42 -7.50
N TRP A 173 14.28 41.57 -6.52
CA TRP A 173 13.36 40.45 -6.74
C TRP A 173 11.99 40.90 -7.20
N LYS A 174 11.41 41.96 -6.59
CA LYS A 174 10.13 42.55 -7.01
C LYS A 174 10.21 43.10 -8.44
N ALA A 175 11.29 43.78 -8.77
CA ALA A 175 11.53 44.30 -10.12
C ALA A 175 11.61 43.17 -11.15
N MET A 176 12.34 42.10 -10.82
CA MET A 176 12.48 40.91 -11.68
C MET A 176 11.11 40.24 -11.90
N LEU A 177 10.31 40.05 -10.85
CA LEU A 177 8.95 39.51 -10.95
C LEU A 177 8.07 40.29 -11.93
N VAL A 178 8.08 41.62 -11.83
CA VAL A 178 7.31 42.50 -12.72
C VAL A 178 7.83 42.47 -14.13
N THR A 179 9.15 42.44 -14.30
CA THR A 179 9.79 42.42 -15.64
C THR A 179 9.55 41.11 -16.38
N GLU A 180 9.63 39.98 -15.67
CA GLU A 180 9.46 38.66 -16.29
C GLU A 180 8.00 38.28 -16.50
N HIS A 181 7.08 38.68 -15.61
CA HIS A 181 5.71 38.19 -15.60
C HIS A 181 4.63 39.27 -15.71
N GLY A 182 4.99 40.52 -15.63
CA GLY A 182 4.12 41.69 -15.87
C GLY A 182 3.01 41.83 -14.81
N HIS A 183 1.82 41.34 -15.10
CA HIS A 183 0.64 41.56 -14.26
C HIS A 183 0.47 40.49 -13.15
N PRO A 184 0.02 40.86 -11.91
CA PRO A 184 -0.19 39.94 -10.81
C PRO A 184 -1.10 38.72 -11.12
N VAL A 185 -2.09 38.90 -12.00
CA VAL A 185 -2.98 37.81 -12.44
C VAL A 185 -2.20 36.74 -13.23
N VAL A 186 -1.24 37.19 -14.08
CA VAL A 186 -0.37 36.29 -14.83
C VAL A 186 0.55 35.53 -13.89
N MET A 187 1.11 36.19 -12.86
CA MET A 187 1.94 35.55 -11.84
C MET A 187 1.18 34.43 -11.12
N VAL A 188 -0.07 34.69 -10.71
CA VAL A 188 -0.93 33.66 -10.06
C VAL A 188 -1.25 32.53 -11.03
N ALA A 189 -1.60 32.84 -12.28
CA ALA A 189 -1.88 31.82 -13.30
C ALA A 189 -0.65 30.95 -13.57
N MET A 190 0.54 31.55 -13.69
CA MET A 190 1.78 30.83 -13.87
C MET A 190 2.13 29.97 -12.65
N ALA A 191 1.93 30.48 -11.42
CA ALA A 191 2.13 29.69 -10.21
C ALA A 191 1.20 28.46 -10.16
N LEU A 192 -0.07 28.61 -10.60
CA LEU A 192 -1.02 27.49 -10.72
C LEU A 192 -0.64 26.49 -11.82
N LEU A 193 0.04 26.92 -12.86
CA LEU A 193 0.56 26.02 -13.91
C LEU A 193 1.85 25.30 -13.49
N LEU A 194 2.69 25.96 -12.68
CA LEU A 194 4.00 25.43 -12.29
C LEU A 194 3.96 24.59 -11.02
N PHE A 195 2.95 24.78 -10.16
CA PHE A 195 2.89 24.05 -8.88
C PHE A 195 2.90 22.52 -9.01
N PRO A 196 2.39 21.88 -10.08
CA PRO A 196 2.52 20.43 -10.23
C PRO A 196 3.95 19.91 -10.12
N LYS A 197 4.94 20.70 -10.56
CA LYS A 197 6.38 20.39 -10.45
C LYS A 197 6.87 20.37 -8.99
N LEU A 198 6.12 21.00 -8.08
CA LEU A 198 6.39 21.05 -6.65
C LEU A 198 5.67 19.92 -5.86
N ALA A 199 5.00 19.01 -6.55
CA ALA A 199 4.15 17.96 -5.93
C ALA A 199 4.90 17.06 -4.94
N LEU A 200 6.22 16.95 -5.03
CA LEU A 200 7.09 16.30 -4.05
C LEU A 200 6.87 16.84 -2.62
N GLY A 201 6.56 18.12 -2.47
CA GLY A 201 6.24 18.74 -1.18
C GLY A 201 4.91 18.30 -0.56
N LEU A 202 4.11 17.48 -1.25
CA LEU A 202 2.89 16.84 -0.73
C LEU A 202 3.17 15.47 -0.09
N SER A 203 4.40 14.98 -0.14
CA SER A 203 4.79 13.71 0.47
C SER A 203 4.50 13.68 1.98
N GLY A 204 4.51 12.50 2.57
CA GLY A 204 4.36 12.34 4.01
C GLY A 204 2.92 12.12 4.50
N PHE A 205 1.87 12.57 3.79
CA PHE A 205 0.49 12.28 4.19
C PHE A 205 0.15 10.80 4.02
N GLU A 206 0.53 10.20 2.90
CA GLU A 206 0.31 8.77 2.66
C GLU A 206 1.10 7.91 3.64
N THR A 207 2.39 8.23 3.84
CA THR A 207 3.23 7.59 4.85
C THR A 207 2.62 7.75 6.24
N GLY A 208 2.07 8.94 6.54
CA GLY A 208 1.39 9.24 7.80
C GLY A 208 0.20 8.35 8.08
N VAL A 209 -0.59 8.04 7.07
CA VAL A 209 -1.72 7.11 7.19
C VAL A 209 -1.24 5.66 7.17
N ALA A 210 -0.23 5.31 6.38
CA ALA A 210 0.31 3.95 6.31
C ALA A 210 0.88 3.47 7.66
N VAL A 211 1.55 4.35 8.42
CA VAL A 211 2.09 4.04 9.74
C VAL A 211 1.12 4.31 10.89
N MET A 212 -0.15 4.62 10.61
CA MET A 212 -1.20 4.84 11.61
C MET A 212 -1.34 3.71 12.67
N PRO A 213 -1.12 2.42 12.34
CA PRO A 213 -1.11 1.35 13.35
C PRO A 213 -0.09 1.56 14.48
N LEU A 214 0.98 2.31 14.24
CA LEU A 214 2.02 2.63 15.23
C LEU A 214 1.63 3.82 16.12
N VAL A 215 0.57 4.56 15.77
CA VAL A 215 0.09 5.70 16.57
C VAL A 215 -0.65 5.17 17.80
N ARG A 216 -0.23 5.62 19.00
CA ARG A 216 -0.90 5.28 20.25
C ARG A 216 -2.33 5.82 20.24
N GLY A 217 -3.27 4.94 20.56
CA GLY A 217 -4.65 5.27 20.86
C GLY A 217 -4.85 5.66 22.35
N ASP A 218 -6.11 5.80 22.74
CA ASP A 218 -6.51 5.98 24.14
C ASP A 218 -6.71 4.60 24.80
N ALA A 219 -6.73 4.57 26.13
CA ALA A 219 -6.99 3.34 26.91
C ALA A 219 -8.38 2.75 26.64
N ALA A 220 -9.32 3.57 26.17
CA ALA A 220 -10.68 3.17 25.83
C ALA A 220 -10.84 2.71 24.36
N ASP A 221 -9.77 2.72 23.56
CA ASP A 221 -9.83 2.28 22.16
C ASP A 221 -10.01 0.76 22.09
N THR A 222 -10.97 0.35 21.26
CA THR A 222 -11.16 -1.05 20.90
C THR A 222 -10.77 -1.27 19.44
N GLU A 223 -10.56 -2.53 19.05
CA GLU A 223 -10.26 -2.85 17.65
C GLU A 223 -11.38 -2.40 16.70
N ALA A 224 -12.65 -2.49 17.13
CA ALA A 224 -13.79 -2.02 16.34
C ALA A 224 -13.95 -0.49 16.31
N ALA A 225 -13.42 0.24 17.30
CA ALA A 225 -13.60 1.69 17.45
C ALA A 225 -12.32 2.36 17.99
N PRO A 226 -11.26 2.52 17.17
CA PRO A 226 -9.99 3.12 17.58
C PRO A 226 -10.03 4.66 17.52
N ARG A 227 -10.96 5.28 18.26
CA ARG A 227 -11.24 6.73 18.20
C ARG A 227 -10.07 7.60 18.63
N GLY A 228 -9.33 7.18 19.66
CA GLY A 228 -8.14 7.88 20.13
C GLY A 228 -7.02 7.86 19.12
N ARG A 229 -6.75 6.70 18.50
CA ARG A 229 -5.77 6.56 17.40
C ARG A 229 -6.10 7.50 16.24
N ILE A 230 -7.34 7.51 15.78
CA ILE A 230 -7.82 8.38 14.70
C ILE A 230 -7.58 9.84 15.05
N ARG A 231 -8.02 10.27 16.26
CA ARG A 231 -7.85 11.64 16.74
C ARG A 231 -6.38 12.04 16.80
N ASN A 232 -5.52 11.18 17.34
CA ASN A 232 -4.09 11.44 17.48
C ASN A 232 -3.40 11.51 16.11
N THR A 233 -3.79 10.66 15.14
CA THR A 233 -3.29 10.73 13.77
C THR A 233 -3.67 12.05 13.11
N LYS A 234 -4.93 12.50 13.22
CA LYS A 234 -5.34 13.80 12.67
C LYS A 234 -4.57 14.97 13.27
N LYS A 235 -4.34 14.97 14.59
CA LYS A 235 -3.51 15.98 15.25
C LYS A 235 -2.08 15.96 14.71
N LEU A 236 -1.52 14.78 14.52
CA LEU A 236 -0.19 14.59 13.97
C LEU A 236 -0.10 15.18 12.55
N LEU A 237 -1.02 14.80 11.66
CA LEU A 237 -1.04 15.29 10.28
C LEU A 237 -1.20 16.82 10.22
N LEU A 238 -2.08 17.39 11.04
CA LEU A 238 -2.28 18.85 11.09
C LEU A 238 -1.04 19.57 11.60
N THR A 239 -0.45 19.10 12.70
CA THR A 239 0.74 19.73 13.28
C THR A 239 1.91 19.69 12.30
N ALA A 240 2.14 18.53 11.66
CA ALA A 240 3.18 18.40 10.65
C ALA A 240 2.92 19.32 9.44
N ALA A 241 1.69 19.36 8.95
CA ALA A 241 1.31 20.23 7.83
C ALA A 241 1.53 21.72 8.16
N LEU A 242 1.14 22.19 9.36
CA LEU A 242 1.34 23.58 9.76
C LEU A 242 2.82 23.95 9.89
N ILE A 243 3.62 23.10 10.54
CA ILE A 243 5.06 23.33 10.67
C ILE A 243 5.71 23.39 9.29
N MET A 244 5.43 22.41 8.42
CA MET A 244 6.00 22.37 7.08
C MET A 244 5.53 23.54 6.21
N SER A 245 4.29 23.96 6.32
CA SER A 245 3.78 25.12 5.59
C SER A 245 4.59 26.38 5.89
N VAL A 246 4.88 26.62 7.17
CA VAL A 246 5.71 27.77 7.58
C VAL A 246 7.16 27.61 7.07
N MET A 247 7.74 26.42 7.24
CA MET A 247 9.14 26.17 6.84
C MET A 247 9.32 26.22 5.32
N LEU A 248 8.40 25.66 4.55
CA LEU A 248 8.45 25.71 3.08
C LEU A 248 8.30 27.15 2.54
N MET A 249 7.36 27.91 3.10
CA MET A 249 7.20 29.30 2.71
C MET A 249 8.44 30.14 3.03
N ALA A 250 8.96 30.01 4.25
CA ALA A 250 10.15 30.75 4.67
C ALA A 250 11.37 30.33 3.85
N SER A 251 11.60 29.03 3.67
CA SER A 251 12.75 28.53 2.90
C SER A 251 12.68 28.95 1.43
N SER A 252 11.51 28.81 0.78
CA SER A 252 11.35 29.23 -0.61
C SER A 252 11.61 30.73 -0.79
N PHE A 253 11.19 31.55 0.18
CA PHE A 253 11.39 32.99 0.15
C PHE A 253 12.89 33.36 0.31
N VAL A 254 13.58 32.81 1.32
CA VAL A 254 14.98 33.17 1.56
C VAL A 254 15.90 32.63 0.47
N THR A 255 15.62 31.46 -0.09
CA THR A 255 16.45 30.86 -1.13
C THR A 255 16.38 31.61 -2.44
N VAL A 256 15.18 32.07 -2.87
CA VAL A 256 15.02 32.83 -4.10
C VAL A 256 15.66 34.24 -4.01
N LEU A 257 15.73 34.80 -2.81
CA LEU A 257 16.30 36.13 -2.60
C LEU A 257 17.83 36.10 -2.50
N LEU A 258 18.42 35.11 -1.85
CA LEU A 258 19.83 35.11 -1.48
C LEU A 258 20.73 34.23 -2.34
N ILE A 259 20.16 33.27 -3.10
CA ILE A 259 20.98 32.37 -3.90
C ILE A 259 20.97 32.81 -5.37
N PRO A 260 22.16 33.02 -6.00
CA PRO A 260 22.24 33.32 -7.42
C PRO A 260 21.68 32.18 -8.28
N ALA A 261 20.98 32.51 -9.37
CA ALA A 261 20.36 31.52 -10.26
C ALA A 261 21.37 30.49 -10.82
N ASP A 262 22.60 30.90 -11.08
CA ASP A 262 23.64 29.98 -11.54
C ASP A 262 24.03 28.90 -10.55
N ALA A 263 23.87 29.15 -9.25
CA ALA A 263 24.18 28.17 -8.20
C ALA A 263 23.22 26.97 -8.22
N PHE A 264 22.01 27.11 -8.78
CA PHE A 264 21.02 26.05 -8.93
C PHE A 264 21.19 25.16 -10.17
N ARG A 265 22.15 25.52 -11.08
CA ARG A 265 22.40 24.67 -12.25
C ARG A 265 22.91 23.29 -11.85
N PRO A 266 22.59 22.23 -12.61
CA PRO A 266 23.01 20.87 -12.32
C PRO A 266 24.52 20.78 -12.04
N GLY A 267 24.86 20.18 -10.89
CA GLY A 267 26.24 20.02 -10.43
C GLY A 267 26.84 21.19 -9.66
N ASN A 268 26.14 22.32 -9.53
CA ASN A 268 26.60 23.48 -8.77
C ASN A 268 26.21 23.38 -7.27
N ALA A 269 26.72 24.29 -6.45
CA ALA A 269 26.69 24.20 -5.00
C ALA A 269 25.28 24.22 -4.35
N ALA A 270 24.27 24.81 -5.00
CA ALA A 270 22.89 24.84 -4.52
C ALA A 270 21.96 23.85 -5.23
N ASP A 271 22.48 23.03 -6.17
CA ASP A 271 21.72 22.00 -6.87
C ASP A 271 21.21 20.94 -5.88
N GLY A 272 19.88 20.86 -5.69
CA GLY A 272 19.24 20.01 -4.71
C GLY A 272 19.43 20.42 -3.24
N ARG A 273 20.29 21.41 -2.92
CA ARG A 273 20.79 21.69 -1.56
C ARG A 273 20.71 23.17 -1.15
N ALA A 274 19.66 23.87 -1.54
CA ALA A 274 19.56 25.33 -1.35
C ALA A 274 19.77 25.79 0.11
N LEU A 275 19.17 25.13 1.09
CA LEU A 275 19.34 25.50 2.51
C LEU A 275 20.73 25.13 3.04
N ALA A 276 21.33 24.02 2.59
CA ALA A 276 22.71 23.68 2.93
C ALA A 276 23.68 24.72 2.36
N TYR A 277 23.47 25.18 1.13
CA TYR A 277 24.24 26.27 0.54
C TYR A 277 24.20 27.53 1.43
N LEU A 278 23.01 27.95 1.86
CA LEU A 278 22.86 29.09 2.78
C LEU A 278 23.53 28.83 4.13
N ALA A 279 23.46 27.61 4.67
CA ALA A 279 24.11 27.25 5.92
C ALA A 279 25.62 27.42 5.84
N HIS A 280 26.25 26.94 4.76
CA HIS A 280 27.68 27.10 4.53
C HIS A 280 28.08 28.56 4.28
N HIS A 281 27.28 29.29 3.50
CA HIS A 281 27.63 30.65 3.07
C HIS A 281 27.44 31.67 4.20
N LEU A 282 26.32 31.59 4.96
CA LEU A 282 26.01 32.58 5.99
C LEU A 282 26.58 32.27 7.37
N LEU A 283 26.72 30.98 7.71
CA LEU A 283 27.10 30.54 9.05
C LEU A 283 28.46 29.82 9.09
N GLY A 284 29.12 29.71 7.93
CA GLY A 284 30.44 29.13 7.78
C GLY A 284 30.46 27.60 7.66
N SER A 285 31.62 27.06 7.25
CA SER A 285 31.79 25.64 6.89
C SER A 285 31.54 24.68 8.09
N GLY A 286 31.87 25.09 9.31
CA GLY A 286 31.63 24.26 10.51
C GLY A 286 30.15 24.04 10.75
N PHE A 287 29.34 25.10 10.75
CA PHE A 287 27.88 24.98 10.91
C PHE A 287 27.26 24.26 9.71
N GLY A 288 27.71 24.58 8.49
CA GLY A 288 27.24 23.92 7.26
C GLY A 288 27.46 22.40 7.30
N THR A 289 28.60 21.95 7.84
CA THR A 289 28.88 20.51 8.01
C THR A 289 27.95 19.85 9.02
N VAL A 290 27.66 20.52 10.15
CA VAL A 290 26.66 20.02 11.11
C VAL A 290 25.26 19.94 10.47
N TYR A 291 24.92 20.93 9.65
CA TYR A 291 23.66 20.96 8.89
C TYR A 291 23.60 19.79 7.89
N ASP A 292 24.66 19.56 7.09
CA ASP A 292 24.74 18.43 6.15
C ASP A 292 24.60 17.09 6.89
N LEU A 293 25.29 16.91 8.01
CA LEU A 293 25.20 15.69 8.81
C LEU A 293 23.76 15.43 9.30
N ALA A 294 23.10 16.47 9.81
CA ALA A 294 21.70 16.35 10.25
C ALA A 294 20.77 16.04 9.07
N THR A 295 21.05 16.62 7.90
CA THR A 295 20.31 16.36 6.64
C THR A 295 20.52 14.92 6.17
N ILE A 296 21.73 14.41 6.16
CA ILE A 296 22.04 13.00 5.82
C ILE A 296 21.26 12.06 6.74
N VAL A 297 21.28 12.32 8.03
CA VAL A 297 20.61 11.47 9.01
C VAL A 297 19.08 11.50 8.82
N ILE A 298 18.46 12.68 8.65
CA ILE A 298 16.99 12.74 8.48
C ILE A 298 16.54 12.09 7.16
N LEU A 299 17.28 12.27 6.08
CA LEU A 299 17.02 11.62 4.79
C LEU A 299 17.12 10.09 4.91
N TRP A 300 18.15 9.58 5.59
CA TRP A 300 18.28 8.15 5.82
C TRP A 300 17.10 7.59 6.62
N PHE A 301 16.63 8.34 7.64
CA PHE A 301 15.43 7.97 8.40
C PHE A 301 14.14 8.10 7.58
N ALA A 302 14.06 9.00 6.59
CA ALA A 302 12.94 9.06 5.65
C ALA A 302 12.84 7.75 4.83
N GLY A 303 13.97 7.25 4.33
CA GLY A 303 14.04 5.91 3.72
C GLY A 303 13.57 4.80 4.66
N SER A 304 13.86 4.92 5.97
CA SER A 304 13.38 3.97 6.98
C SER A 304 11.85 3.98 7.11
N SER A 305 11.21 5.14 7.08
CA SER A 305 9.75 5.24 7.17
C SER A 305 9.06 4.61 5.96
N ALA A 306 9.63 4.79 4.77
CA ALA A 306 9.16 4.18 3.55
C ALA A 306 9.30 2.64 3.56
N MET A 307 10.42 2.12 4.05
CA MET A 307 10.62 0.68 4.27
C MET A 307 9.56 0.12 5.23
N ALA A 308 9.30 0.78 6.38
CA ALA A 308 8.27 0.37 7.32
C ALA A 308 6.86 0.39 6.69
N GLY A 309 6.57 1.36 5.82
CA GLY A 309 5.33 1.45 5.04
C GLY A 309 5.13 0.22 4.15
N LEU A 310 6.14 -0.19 3.38
CA LEU A 310 6.09 -1.39 2.53
C LEU A 310 5.92 -2.67 3.35
N LEU A 311 6.67 -2.80 4.46
CA LEU A 311 6.56 -3.95 5.36
C LEU A 311 5.19 -4.05 6.05
N THR A 312 4.42 -2.97 6.07
CA THR A 312 3.05 -2.95 6.56
C THR A 312 2.04 -3.27 5.47
N LEU A 313 2.20 -2.70 4.26
CA LEU A 313 1.22 -2.81 3.18
C LEU A 313 1.27 -4.17 2.47
N VAL A 314 2.47 -4.64 2.09
CA VAL A 314 2.61 -5.86 1.29
C VAL A 314 2.02 -7.09 2.00
N PRO A 315 2.34 -7.39 3.30
CA PRO A 315 1.78 -8.53 4.00
C PRO A 315 0.26 -8.48 4.21
N LYS A 316 -0.32 -7.28 4.25
CA LYS A 316 -1.76 -7.10 4.47
C LYS A 316 -2.61 -7.47 3.26
N TYR A 317 -2.09 -7.23 2.05
CA TYR A 317 -2.89 -7.41 0.84
C TYR A 317 -2.54 -8.70 0.09
N LEU A 318 -1.30 -8.89 -0.31
CA LEU A 318 -0.95 -9.97 -1.23
C LEU A 318 -1.18 -11.37 -0.65
N PRO A 319 -0.72 -11.72 0.58
CA PRO A 319 -0.97 -13.04 1.14
C PRO A 319 -2.44 -13.30 1.45
N ARG A 320 -3.19 -12.26 1.85
CA ARG A 320 -4.63 -12.37 2.15
C ARG A 320 -5.45 -12.82 0.95
N TYR A 321 -5.08 -12.39 -0.25
CA TYR A 321 -5.76 -12.78 -1.49
C TYR A 321 -5.16 -14.02 -2.16
N GLY A 322 -4.21 -14.70 -1.50
CA GLY A 322 -3.44 -15.79 -2.11
C GLY A 322 -2.50 -15.33 -3.22
N MET A 323 -2.24 -14.04 -3.31
CA MET A 323 -1.46 -13.39 -4.35
C MET A 323 0.04 -13.28 -4.01
N ALA A 324 0.46 -13.80 -2.87
CA ALA A 324 1.85 -13.98 -2.52
C ALA A 324 2.03 -15.24 -1.68
N PRO A 325 3.22 -15.88 -1.72
CA PRO A 325 3.57 -16.98 -0.84
C PRO A 325 3.53 -16.57 0.64
N GLU A 326 3.38 -17.53 1.54
CA GLU A 326 3.33 -17.28 3.00
C GLU A 326 4.59 -16.57 3.54
N TRP A 327 5.77 -16.80 2.94
CA TRP A 327 7.00 -16.12 3.34
C TRP A 327 6.94 -14.59 3.17
N ALA A 328 6.04 -14.07 2.31
CA ALA A 328 5.84 -12.63 2.16
C ALA A 328 5.22 -11.96 3.41
N ARG A 329 4.78 -12.75 4.40
CA ARG A 329 4.42 -12.27 5.75
C ARG A 329 5.64 -12.10 6.65
N ALA A 330 6.76 -12.71 6.31
CA ALA A 330 7.97 -12.63 7.10
C ALA A 330 8.77 -11.37 6.76
N THR A 331 9.15 -10.61 7.80
CA THR A 331 9.84 -9.33 7.64
C THR A 331 11.19 -9.47 6.93
N ARG A 332 12.02 -10.43 7.34
CA ARG A 332 13.39 -10.57 6.83
C ARG A 332 13.50 -10.81 5.32
N PRO A 333 12.80 -11.79 4.71
CA PRO A 333 12.84 -11.98 3.27
C PRO A 333 12.35 -10.75 2.50
N LEU A 334 11.30 -10.10 3.02
CA LEU A 334 10.73 -8.91 2.40
C LEU A 334 11.71 -7.74 2.42
N VAL A 335 12.41 -7.51 3.53
CA VAL A 335 13.49 -6.49 3.63
C VAL A 335 14.59 -6.77 2.62
N ALA A 336 15.04 -8.03 2.48
CA ALA A 336 16.09 -8.38 1.52
C ALA A 336 15.67 -8.09 0.08
N ILE A 337 14.44 -8.42 -0.30
CA ILE A 337 13.90 -8.17 -1.64
C ILE A 337 13.77 -6.66 -1.89
N ILE A 338 13.18 -5.90 -0.96
CA ILE A 338 13.03 -4.45 -1.11
C ILE A 338 14.39 -3.77 -1.22
N THR A 339 15.37 -4.16 -0.40
CA THR A 339 16.73 -3.62 -0.46
C THR A 339 17.39 -3.97 -1.81
N GLY A 340 17.25 -5.20 -2.29
CA GLY A 340 17.76 -5.60 -3.62
C GLY A 340 17.14 -4.76 -4.76
N ILE A 341 15.83 -4.56 -4.74
CA ILE A 341 15.13 -3.71 -5.71
C ILE A 341 15.63 -2.26 -5.62
N ALA A 342 15.80 -1.72 -4.41
CA ALA A 342 16.31 -0.37 -4.20
C ALA A 342 17.72 -0.20 -4.77
N VAL A 343 18.61 -1.19 -4.61
CA VAL A 343 19.95 -1.18 -5.22
C VAL A 343 19.87 -1.19 -6.74
N ILE A 344 19.01 -2.02 -7.34
CA ILE A 344 18.81 -2.07 -8.80
C ILE A 344 18.32 -0.71 -9.32
N ILE A 345 17.34 -0.10 -8.67
CA ILE A 345 16.80 1.21 -9.04
C ILE A 345 17.88 2.30 -8.91
N ASN A 346 18.66 2.28 -7.83
CA ASN A 346 19.75 3.22 -7.65
C ASN A 346 20.77 3.14 -8.80
N ILE A 347 21.14 1.93 -9.23
CA ILE A 347 22.04 1.72 -10.37
C ILE A 347 21.39 2.23 -11.67
N ALA A 348 20.11 1.90 -11.90
CA ALA A 348 19.38 2.30 -13.10
C ALA A 348 19.28 3.83 -13.25
N PHE A 349 19.09 4.55 -12.14
CA PHE A 349 19.04 6.02 -12.09
C PHE A 349 20.40 6.69 -11.85
N GLN A 350 21.48 5.91 -11.73
CA GLN A 350 22.84 6.40 -11.45
C GLN A 350 22.89 7.35 -10.22
N ALA A 351 22.13 7.04 -9.19
CA ALA A 351 21.97 7.86 -7.99
C ALA A 351 21.48 9.30 -8.24
N SER A 352 20.86 9.58 -9.37
CA SER A 352 20.34 10.92 -9.70
C SER A 352 19.08 11.24 -8.89
N VAL A 353 19.15 12.27 -8.04
CA VAL A 353 18.02 12.76 -7.23
C VAL A 353 16.91 13.32 -8.12
N GLY A 354 17.27 14.12 -9.13
CA GLY A 354 16.31 14.75 -10.04
C GLY A 354 15.49 13.75 -10.85
N ALA A 355 16.15 12.71 -11.40
CA ALA A 355 15.48 11.68 -12.18
C ALA A 355 14.54 10.82 -11.32
N GLN A 356 14.91 10.54 -10.08
CA GLN A 356 14.09 9.81 -9.13
C GLN A 356 12.90 10.62 -8.62
N GLY A 357 13.06 11.95 -8.48
CA GLY A 357 12.01 12.85 -7.99
C GLY A 357 10.75 12.82 -8.84
N GLY A 358 10.87 12.80 -10.17
CA GLY A 358 9.71 12.68 -11.07
C GLY A 358 8.97 11.35 -10.95
N ALA A 359 9.71 10.25 -10.78
CA ALA A 359 9.14 8.92 -10.55
C ALA A 359 8.40 8.85 -9.22
N TYR A 360 8.95 9.44 -8.18
CA TYR A 360 8.33 9.55 -6.87
C TYR A 360 7.01 10.33 -6.92
N ALA A 361 7.02 11.51 -7.55
CA ALA A 361 5.84 12.35 -7.66
C ALA A 361 4.65 11.61 -8.31
N THR A 362 4.89 10.80 -9.35
CA THR A 362 3.84 9.97 -9.98
C THR A 362 3.20 9.00 -8.97
N GLY A 363 4.00 8.26 -8.21
CA GLY A 363 3.50 7.31 -7.20
C GLY A 363 2.63 7.98 -6.15
N VAL A 364 3.11 9.07 -5.56
CA VAL A 364 2.39 9.84 -4.54
C VAL A 364 1.09 10.43 -5.10
N LEU A 365 1.14 11.06 -6.28
CA LEU A 365 -0.03 11.70 -6.89
C LEU A 365 -1.13 10.70 -7.27
N VAL A 366 -0.79 9.48 -7.70
CA VAL A 366 -1.78 8.42 -7.95
C VAL A 366 -2.49 8.04 -6.65
N LEU A 367 -1.76 7.84 -5.56
CA LEU A 367 -2.35 7.51 -4.26
C LEU A 367 -3.21 8.67 -3.72
N MET A 368 -2.74 9.90 -3.82
CA MET A 368 -3.51 11.09 -3.41
C MET A 368 -4.78 11.28 -4.25
N SER A 369 -4.68 11.16 -5.57
CA SER A 369 -5.83 11.25 -6.48
C SER A 369 -6.84 10.13 -6.19
N SER A 370 -6.36 8.91 -5.97
CA SER A 370 -7.20 7.76 -5.62
C SER A 370 -7.91 7.95 -4.27
N GLY A 371 -7.21 8.52 -3.29
CA GLY A 371 -7.76 8.87 -1.98
C GLY A 371 -8.84 9.95 -2.07
N ALA A 372 -8.57 11.03 -2.80
CA ALA A 372 -9.53 12.11 -3.01
C ALA A 372 -10.79 11.60 -3.75
N LEU A 373 -10.62 10.80 -4.80
CA LEU A 373 -11.71 10.17 -5.53
C LEU A 373 -12.53 9.23 -4.62
N ALA A 374 -11.86 8.41 -3.82
CA ALA A 374 -12.53 7.51 -2.88
C ALA A 374 -13.41 8.28 -1.88
N ILE A 375 -12.88 9.36 -1.30
CA ILE A 375 -13.62 10.22 -0.37
C ILE A 375 -14.76 10.96 -1.08
N ALA A 376 -14.52 11.46 -2.29
CA ALA A 376 -15.57 12.10 -3.09
C ALA A 376 -16.74 11.15 -3.34
N ILE A 377 -16.46 9.88 -3.73
CA ILE A 377 -17.51 8.86 -3.96
C ILE A 377 -18.25 8.53 -2.66
N VAL A 378 -17.53 8.32 -1.55
CA VAL A 378 -18.15 7.99 -0.25
C VAL A 378 -19.06 9.14 0.21
N THR A 379 -18.58 10.38 0.16
CA THR A 379 -19.35 11.55 0.61
C THR A 379 -20.52 11.85 -0.32
N TRP A 380 -20.37 11.60 -1.62
CA TRP A 380 -21.47 11.72 -2.60
C TRP A 380 -22.59 10.70 -2.33
N ARG A 381 -22.26 9.44 -2.06
CA ARG A 381 -23.24 8.40 -1.69
C ARG A 381 -24.04 8.78 -0.44
N HIS A 382 -23.39 9.47 0.51
CA HIS A 382 -24.04 9.97 1.73
C HIS A 382 -24.69 11.36 1.56
N ARG A 383 -24.64 11.98 0.38
CA ARG A 383 -25.17 13.32 0.05
C ARG A 383 -24.70 14.44 0.99
N ARG A 384 -23.50 14.33 1.58
CA ARG A 384 -22.95 15.30 2.52
C ARG A 384 -21.59 15.83 2.08
N GLY A 385 -21.52 17.12 1.71
CA GLY A 385 -20.25 17.84 1.53
C GLY A 385 -19.28 17.22 0.50
N TRP A 386 -19.77 16.64 -0.59
CA TRP A 386 -18.97 15.97 -1.61
C TRP A 386 -18.25 16.93 -2.58
N LEU A 387 -18.81 18.14 -2.78
CA LEU A 387 -18.30 19.10 -3.76
C LEU A 387 -16.84 19.54 -3.50
N PRO A 388 -16.41 19.90 -2.27
CA PRO A 388 -15.01 20.18 -2.00
C PRO A 388 -14.07 19.02 -2.38
N TYR A 389 -14.46 17.79 -2.07
CA TYR A 389 -13.64 16.60 -2.41
C TYR A 389 -13.59 16.33 -3.90
N LEU A 390 -14.64 16.66 -4.66
CA LEU A 390 -14.61 16.60 -6.11
C LEU A 390 -13.63 17.62 -6.70
N VAL A 391 -13.63 18.85 -6.18
CA VAL A 391 -12.67 19.90 -6.59
C VAL A 391 -11.24 19.45 -6.27
N ILE A 392 -10.99 18.95 -5.05
CA ILE A 392 -9.69 18.41 -4.65
C ILE A 392 -9.26 17.28 -5.58
N THR A 393 -10.17 16.36 -5.94
CA THR A 393 -9.91 15.29 -6.90
C THR A 393 -9.51 15.84 -8.26
N GLY A 394 -10.21 16.88 -8.75
CA GLY A 394 -9.90 17.54 -10.01
C GLY A 394 -8.49 18.15 -10.01
N VAL A 395 -8.11 18.83 -8.93
CA VAL A 395 -6.77 19.42 -8.79
C VAL A 395 -5.68 18.34 -8.75
N PHE A 396 -5.88 17.26 -7.98
CA PHE A 396 -4.90 16.17 -7.94
C PHE A 396 -4.79 15.42 -9.26
N LEU A 397 -5.91 15.19 -9.97
CA LEU A 397 -5.88 14.59 -11.30
C LEU A 397 -5.17 15.50 -12.32
N TYR A 398 -5.42 16.80 -12.29
CA TYR A 398 -4.67 17.75 -13.11
C TYR A 398 -3.16 17.66 -12.83
N THR A 399 -2.78 17.68 -11.55
CA THR A 399 -1.38 17.58 -11.13
C THR A 399 -0.75 16.25 -11.59
N LEU A 400 -1.49 15.14 -11.43
CA LEU A 400 -1.04 13.81 -11.84
C LEU A 400 -0.82 13.74 -13.36
N VAL A 401 -1.80 14.20 -14.13
CA VAL A 401 -1.73 14.17 -15.60
C VAL A 401 -0.56 15.01 -16.10
N THR A 402 -0.42 16.23 -15.57
CA THR A 402 0.73 17.10 -15.92
C THR A 402 2.06 16.42 -15.58
N ASN A 403 2.18 15.83 -14.38
CA ASN A 403 3.41 15.13 -13.98
C ASN A 403 3.70 13.91 -14.85
N MET A 404 2.69 13.13 -15.26
CA MET A 404 2.89 11.97 -16.16
C MET A 404 3.41 12.36 -17.54
N PHE A 405 2.99 13.52 -18.06
CA PHE A 405 3.48 14.02 -19.34
C PHE A 405 4.90 14.60 -19.23
N GLU A 406 5.21 15.31 -18.16
CA GLU A 406 6.53 15.92 -17.96
C GLU A 406 7.59 14.91 -17.48
N GLN A 407 7.18 13.89 -16.71
CA GLN A 407 8.05 12.92 -16.04
C GLN A 407 7.57 11.48 -16.30
N PRO A 408 7.66 10.96 -17.54
CA PRO A 408 7.10 9.64 -17.89
C PRO A 408 7.82 8.47 -17.22
N GLU A 409 9.00 8.68 -16.65
CA GLU A 409 9.80 7.64 -15.99
C GLU A 409 9.05 7.01 -14.81
N GLY A 410 8.31 7.81 -14.05
CA GLY A 410 7.48 7.32 -12.94
C GLY A 410 6.42 6.33 -13.39
N LEU A 411 5.76 6.59 -14.52
CA LEU A 411 4.75 5.69 -15.07
C LEU A 411 5.39 4.39 -15.61
N LYS A 412 6.56 4.47 -16.23
CA LYS A 412 7.29 3.29 -16.71
C LYS A 412 7.64 2.35 -15.56
N ILE A 413 8.22 2.88 -14.47
CA ILE A 413 8.58 2.10 -13.29
C ILE A 413 7.35 1.49 -12.63
N ALA A 414 6.30 2.30 -12.42
CA ALA A 414 5.05 1.82 -11.85
C ALA A 414 4.44 0.69 -12.69
N SER A 415 4.50 0.80 -14.03
CA SER A 415 4.03 -0.24 -14.94
C SER A 415 4.80 -1.55 -14.76
N VAL A 416 6.13 -1.50 -14.60
CA VAL A 416 6.94 -2.68 -14.30
C VAL A 416 6.54 -3.31 -12.97
N PHE A 417 6.36 -2.50 -11.90
CA PHE A 417 5.90 -3.01 -10.61
C PHE A 417 4.49 -3.63 -10.72
N ILE A 418 3.54 -2.96 -11.38
CA ILE A 418 2.17 -3.46 -11.55
C ILE A 418 2.19 -4.80 -12.28
N VAL A 419 2.88 -4.88 -13.42
CA VAL A 419 2.99 -6.13 -14.21
C VAL A 419 3.62 -7.23 -13.35
N THR A 420 4.73 -6.94 -12.66
CA THR A 420 5.40 -7.91 -11.78
C THR A 420 4.48 -8.40 -10.67
N ILE A 421 3.78 -7.49 -9.98
CA ILE A 421 2.82 -7.84 -8.91
C ILE A 421 1.68 -8.70 -9.48
N VAL A 422 1.11 -8.34 -10.63
CA VAL A 422 0.02 -9.09 -11.25
C VAL A 422 0.49 -10.48 -11.67
N VAL A 423 1.62 -10.60 -12.36
CA VAL A 423 2.18 -11.90 -12.80
C VAL A 423 2.50 -12.78 -11.59
N MET A 424 3.22 -12.25 -10.59
CA MET A 424 3.54 -12.99 -9.37
C MET A 424 2.28 -13.37 -8.58
N SER A 425 1.27 -12.51 -8.58
CA SER A 425 -0.03 -12.81 -7.96
C SER A 425 -0.76 -13.95 -8.64
N LEU A 426 -0.77 -13.99 -9.97
CA LEU A 426 -1.38 -15.07 -10.74
C LEU A 426 -0.63 -16.40 -10.53
N ILE A 427 0.70 -16.38 -10.59
CA ILE A 427 1.55 -17.56 -10.32
C ILE A 427 1.29 -18.08 -8.90
N SER A 428 1.38 -17.21 -7.89
CA SER A 428 1.15 -17.58 -6.50
C SER A 428 -0.24 -18.18 -6.30
N ARG A 429 -1.28 -17.55 -6.85
CA ARG A 429 -2.67 -18.03 -6.73
C ARG A 429 -2.86 -19.39 -7.40
N THR A 430 -2.18 -19.63 -8.53
CA THR A 430 -2.22 -20.92 -9.22
C THR A 430 -1.53 -22.01 -8.39
N LEU A 431 -0.31 -21.75 -7.89
CA LEU A 431 0.43 -22.69 -7.05
C LEU A 431 -0.30 -23.01 -5.73
N ARG A 432 -1.00 -22.02 -5.16
CA ARG A 432 -1.77 -22.16 -3.92
C ARG A 432 -3.21 -22.62 -4.15
N SER A 433 -3.58 -23.00 -5.35
CA SER A 433 -4.95 -23.40 -5.70
C SER A 433 -5.42 -24.65 -4.94
N THR A 434 -4.50 -25.54 -4.58
CA THR A 434 -4.76 -26.79 -3.86
C THR A 434 -4.49 -26.72 -2.35
N GLU A 435 -4.13 -25.55 -1.80
CA GLU A 435 -4.03 -25.35 -0.35
C GLU A 435 -5.40 -25.39 0.32
N LEU A 436 -5.45 -25.89 1.56
CA LEU A 436 -6.66 -25.81 2.37
C LEU A 436 -6.91 -24.35 2.78
N ARG A 437 -8.01 -23.76 2.28
CA ARG A 437 -8.30 -22.32 2.40
C ARG A 437 -9.30 -21.97 3.50
N VAL A 438 -9.84 -22.97 4.18
CA VAL A 438 -10.83 -22.78 5.24
C VAL A 438 -10.11 -22.72 6.59
N HIS A 439 -10.35 -21.63 7.34
CA HIS A 439 -9.74 -21.41 8.64
C HIS A 439 -10.65 -21.76 9.83
N GLY A 440 -11.93 -22.03 9.59
CA GLY A 440 -12.86 -22.40 10.63
C GLY A 440 -14.24 -22.78 10.09
N PHE A 441 -15.05 -23.36 10.96
CA PHE A 441 -16.41 -23.78 10.67
C PHE A 441 -17.38 -23.19 11.70
N GLU A 442 -18.51 -22.68 11.23
CA GLU A 442 -19.65 -22.22 12.02
C GLU A 442 -20.89 -23.03 11.62
N PRO A 443 -21.03 -24.30 12.08
CA PRO A 443 -22.21 -25.10 11.81
C PRO A 443 -23.38 -24.65 12.69
N ASP A 444 -24.60 -24.67 12.13
CA ASP A 444 -25.80 -24.53 12.94
C ASP A 444 -26.15 -25.86 13.64
N GLU A 445 -27.10 -25.80 14.60
CA GLU A 445 -27.52 -26.98 15.40
C GLU A 445 -28.07 -28.11 14.51
N THR A 446 -28.75 -27.76 13.42
CA THR A 446 -29.33 -28.72 12.48
C THR A 446 -28.25 -29.44 11.69
N ALA A 447 -27.25 -28.72 11.20
CA ALA A 447 -26.12 -29.32 10.50
C ALA A 447 -25.32 -30.27 11.41
N LEU A 448 -25.04 -29.84 12.64
CA LEU A 448 -24.41 -30.72 13.64
C LEU A 448 -25.22 -31.96 13.89
N LYS A 449 -26.53 -31.83 14.10
CA LYS A 449 -27.43 -32.98 14.30
C LYS A 449 -27.35 -33.96 13.12
N TYR A 450 -27.40 -33.47 11.89
CA TYR A 450 -27.32 -34.33 10.70
C TYR A 450 -25.99 -35.09 10.61
N ILE A 451 -24.88 -34.43 10.92
CA ILE A 451 -23.55 -35.04 10.94
C ILE A 451 -23.44 -36.14 12.00
N TRP A 452 -23.91 -35.84 13.22
CA TRP A 452 -23.88 -36.81 14.30
C TRP A 452 -24.86 -37.98 14.10
N ASP A 453 -26.06 -37.75 13.56
CA ASP A 453 -27.00 -38.81 13.21
C ASP A 453 -26.41 -39.75 12.15
N ALA A 454 -25.75 -39.17 11.12
CA ALA A 454 -25.08 -39.98 10.10
C ALA A 454 -23.94 -40.83 10.66
N SER A 455 -23.18 -40.29 11.63
CA SER A 455 -22.10 -41.06 12.27
C SER A 455 -22.57 -42.20 13.15
N ARG A 456 -23.79 -42.11 13.75
CA ARG A 456 -24.36 -43.11 14.65
C ARG A 456 -25.11 -44.25 13.92
N SER A 457 -25.31 -44.13 12.62
CA SER A 457 -26.07 -45.11 11.83
C SER A 457 -25.32 -46.41 11.51
N GLY A 458 -24.09 -46.58 12.00
CA GLY A 458 -23.34 -47.83 11.90
C GLY A 458 -22.62 -48.11 10.57
N GLY A 459 -22.75 -47.19 9.60
CA GLY A 459 -22.06 -47.25 8.29
C GLY A 459 -21.07 -46.10 8.08
N ALA A 460 -20.44 -46.05 6.91
CA ALA A 460 -19.62 -44.91 6.54
C ALA A 460 -20.49 -43.66 6.32
N ILE A 461 -20.02 -42.50 6.74
CA ILE A 461 -20.72 -41.23 6.47
C ILE A 461 -20.63 -40.96 4.95
N ARG A 462 -21.77 -41.00 4.27
CA ARG A 462 -21.90 -40.83 2.82
C ARG A 462 -22.43 -39.46 2.48
N ILE A 463 -21.75 -38.75 1.62
CA ILE A 463 -22.09 -37.38 1.23
C ILE A 463 -22.19 -37.33 -0.28
N ILE A 464 -23.32 -36.91 -0.82
CA ILE A 464 -23.48 -36.66 -2.25
C ILE A 464 -23.27 -35.16 -2.47
N ALA A 465 -22.24 -34.82 -3.25
CA ALA A 465 -22.01 -33.44 -3.67
C ALA A 465 -23.05 -33.06 -4.74
N ASN A 466 -23.93 -32.13 -4.39
CA ASN A 466 -24.95 -31.61 -5.31
C ASN A 466 -24.60 -30.18 -5.73
N ARG A 467 -24.77 -29.87 -7.03
CA ARG A 467 -24.70 -28.50 -7.51
C ARG A 467 -26.07 -27.86 -7.24
N PRO A 468 -26.12 -26.71 -6.54
CA PRO A 468 -27.38 -26.03 -6.29
C PRO A 468 -28.15 -25.78 -7.58
N GLY A 469 -29.31 -26.40 -7.73
CA GLY A 469 -30.19 -26.32 -8.89
C GLY A 469 -31.56 -25.73 -8.52
N SER A 470 -32.64 -26.46 -8.82
CA SER A 470 -34.00 -26.05 -8.53
C SER A 470 -34.34 -26.06 -7.04
N GLY A 471 -33.62 -26.87 -6.25
CA GLY A 471 -33.90 -27.10 -4.83
C GLY A 471 -35.18 -27.90 -4.56
N LEU A 472 -35.73 -28.53 -5.59
CA LEU A 472 -36.92 -29.37 -5.48
C LEU A 472 -36.56 -30.77 -5.01
N PRO A 473 -37.47 -31.48 -4.24
CA PRO A 473 -37.21 -32.84 -3.77
C PRO A 473 -36.80 -33.83 -4.86
N ALA A 474 -37.37 -33.72 -6.03
CA ALA A 474 -37.06 -34.59 -7.17
C ALA A 474 -35.57 -34.52 -7.61
N GLU A 475 -34.93 -33.37 -7.48
CA GLU A 475 -33.49 -33.21 -7.78
C GLU A 475 -32.63 -34.09 -6.88
N TYR A 476 -32.93 -34.15 -5.60
CA TYR A 476 -32.19 -34.96 -4.63
C TYR A 476 -32.45 -36.45 -4.80
N GLU A 477 -33.69 -36.83 -5.16
CA GLU A 477 -34.03 -38.23 -5.44
C GLU A 477 -33.30 -38.74 -6.69
N ASP A 478 -33.27 -37.91 -7.78
CA ASP A 478 -32.55 -38.26 -8.98
C ASP A 478 -31.03 -38.38 -8.72
N LYS A 479 -30.45 -37.46 -7.94
CA LYS A 479 -29.04 -37.53 -7.56
C LYS A 479 -28.74 -38.72 -6.65
N ARG A 480 -29.63 -39.09 -5.78
CA ARG A 480 -29.49 -40.32 -4.96
C ARG A 480 -29.50 -41.56 -5.84
N ARG A 481 -30.39 -41.63 -6.82
CA ARG A 481 -30.47 -42.73 -7.79
C ARG A 481 -29.21 -42.80 -8.62
N GLU A 482 -28.73 -41.68 -9.21
CA GLU A 482 -27.48 -41.60 -9.95
C GLU A 482 -26.29 -42.14 -9.11
N ALA A 483 -26.16 -41.71 -7.87
CA ALA A 483 -25.09 -42.18 -6.98
C ALA A 483 -25.25 -43.67 -6.62
N SER A 484 -26.48 -44.20 -6.47
CA SER A 484 -26.72 -45.62 -6.25
C SER A 484 -26.31 -46.45 -7.45
N ASP A 485 -26.67 -46.01 -8.66
CA ASP A 485 -26.41 -46.74 -9.89
C ASP A 485 -24.90 -46.71 -10.24
N SER A 486 -24.25 -45.56 -10.11
CA SER A 486 -22.84 -45.38 -10.47
C SER A 486 -21.86 -45.89 -9.43
N HIS A 487 -22.19 -45.77 -8.16
CA HIS A 487 -21.28 -46.08 -7.04
C HIS A 487 -21.73 -47.22 -6.14
N HIS A 488 -22.84 -47.84 -6.46
CA HIS A 488 -23.45 -48.94 -5.67
C HIS A 488 -23.67 -48.53 -4.20
N VAL A 489 -24.10 -47.29 -3.97
CA VAL A 489 -24.48 -46.84 -2.62
C VAL A 489 -25.75 -47.59 -2.18
N PRO A 490 -25.71 -48.35 -1.04
CA PRO A 490 -26.90 -49.07 -0.59
C PRO A 490 -28.08 -48.14 -0.35
N ALA A 491 -29.25 -48.49 -0.86
CA ALA A 491 -30.45 -47.65 -0.72
C ALA A 491 -30.87 -47.42 0.77
N ALA A 492 -30.47 -48.33 1.65
CA ALA A 492 -30.76 -48.25 3.09
C ALA A 492 -29.77 -47.32 3.86
N ASP A 493 -28.62 -47.01 3.26
CA ASP A 493 -27.62 -46.19 3.96
C ASP A 493 -28.09 -44.72 4.03
N PRO A 494 -27.90 -44.07 5.19
CA PRO A 494 -28.22 -42.66 5.33
C PRO A 494 -27.22 -41.82 4.51
N VAL A 495 -27.75 -40.92 3.68
CA VAL A 495 -26.98 -40.05 2.80
C VAL A 495 -27.22 -38.60 3.22
N LEU A 496 -26.15 -37.84 3.29
CA LEU A 496 -26.19 -36.37 3.39
C LEU A 496 -25.95 -35.76 2.01
N PHE A 497 -26.72 -34.75 1.67
CA PHE A 497 -26.38 -33.92 0.49
C PHE A 497 -25.54 -32.74 0.91
N LEU A 498 -24.59 -32.35 0.08
CA LEU A 498 -23.73 -31.19 0.30
C LEU A 498 -23.83 -30.22 -0.89
N GLU A 499 -24.31 -29.03 -0.61
CA GLU A 499 -24.41 -27.92 -1.55
C GLU A 499 -23.49 -26.79 -1.13
N VAL A 500 -22.47 -26.51 -1.95
CA VAL A 500 -21.60 -25.36 -1.77
C VAL A 500 -21.91 -24.34 -2.88
N GLN A 501 -22.47 -23.20 -2.50
CA GLN A 501 -22.72 -22.10 -3.41
C GLN A 501 -21.42 -21.30 -3.65
N PRO A 502 -21.19 -20.80 -4.90
CA PRO A 502 -20.07 -19.95 -5.16
C PRO A 502 -20.15 -18.64 -4.36
N GLY A 503 -19.09 -18.33 -3.65
CA GLY A 503 -18.88 -17.09 -2.94
C GLY A 503 -18.19 -16.03 -3.80
N ASP A 504 -17.51 -15.09 -3.17
CA ASP A 504 -16.65 -14.15 -3.87
C ASP A 504 -15.29 -14.81 -4.16
N ALA A 505 -15.09 -15.30 -5.38
CA ALA A 505 -13.87 -15.99 -5.79
C ALA A 505 -12.60 -15.09 -5.74
N SER A 506 -12.75 -13.79 -5.57
CA SER A 506 -11.62 -12.88 -5.38
C SER A 506 -11.02 -12.98 -3.97
N GLU A 507 -11.78 -13.46 -2.98
CA GLU A 507 -11.26 -13.82 -1.65
C GLU A 507 -10.48 -15.14 -1.72
N PHE A 508 -9.52 -15.33 -0.82
CA PHE A 508 -8.70 -16.53 -0.83
C PHE A 508 -9.11 -17.53 0.25
N SER A 509 -9.42 -17.08 1.43
CA SER A 509 -9.76 -17.90 2.60
C SER A 509 -11.07 -17.44 3.23
N ASP A 510 -11.77 -18.36 3.88
CA ASP A 510 -13.07 -18.08 4.49
C ASP A 510 -13.29 -18.91 5.78
N VAL A 511 -14.28 -18.50 6.57
CA VAL A 511 -14.91 -19.29 7.63
C VAL A 511 -16.21 -19.86 7.07
N LEU A 512 -16.32 -21.18 7.00
CA LEU A 512 -17.48 -21.83 6.41
C LEU A 512 -18.65 -21.85 7.39
N LYS A 513 -19.71 -21.13 7.01
CA LYS A 513 -21.03 -21.23 7.68
C LYS A 513 -21.77 -22.41 7.09
N LEU A 514 -22.05 -23.41 7.92
CA LEU A 514 -22.73 -24.63 7.49
C LEU A 514 -24.15 -24.65 8.05
N ARG A 515 -25.13 -24.74 7.16
CA ARG A 515 -26.56 -24.82 7.52
C ARG A 515 -27.13 -26.17 7.17
N GLY A 516 -27.84 -26.77 8.11
CA GLY A 516 -28.65 -27.97 7.88
C GLY A 516 -30.07 -27.59 7.42
N VAL A 517 -30.50 -28.14 6.29
CA VAL A 517 -31.84 -27.91 5.73
C VAL A 517 -32.42 -29.26 5.35
N GLU A 518 -33.73 -29.46 5.59
CA GLU A 518 -34.46 -30.61 5.12
C GLU A 518 -35.27 -30.25 3.85
N VAL A 519 -35.15 -31.06 2.83
CA VAL A 519 -35.88 -30.86 1.57
C VAL A 519 -36.51 -32.19 1.15
N GLY A 520 -37.83 -32.30 1.27
CA GLY A 520 -38.55 -33.52 0.90
C GLY A 520 -38.06 -34.79 1.58
N GLY A 521 -37.65 -34.71 2.86
CA GLY A 521 -37.11 -35.84 3.61
C GLY A 521 -35.59 -36.05 3.43
N HIS A 522 -34.92 -35.29 2.52
CA HIS A 522 -33.50 -35.34 2.34
C HIS A 522 -32.77 -34.35 3.24
N ARG A 523 -31.69 -34.79 3.89
CA ARG A 523 -30.82 -33.98 4.75
C ARG A 523 -29.76 -33.28 3.93
N VAL A 524 -29.81 -31.96 3.84
CA VAL A 524 -28.93 -31.14 2.98
C VAL A 524 -28.06 -30.23 3.87
N LEU A 525 -26.75 -30.29 3.67
CA LEU A 525 -25.78 -29.37 4.24
C LEU A 525 -25.50 -28.27 3.23
N ARG A 526 -25.79 -27.02 3.57
CA ARG A 526 -25.58 -25.85 2.70
C ARG A 526 -24.48 -24.95 3.21
N SER A 527 -23.61 -24.54 2.32
CA SER A 527 -22.55 -23.57 2.61
C SER A 527 -22.30 -22.64 1.43
N ARG A 528 -21.50 -21.60 1.65
CA ARG A 528 -21.03 -20.69 0.60
C ARG A 528 -19.54 -20.48 0.74
N SER A 529 -18.78 -20.59 -0.37
CA SER A 529 -17.32 -20.46 -0.33
C SER A 529 -16.77 -19.83 -1.60
N PRO A 530 -15.65 -19.07 -1.52
CA PRO A 530 -14.91 -18.58 -2.67
C PRO A 530 -14.25 -19.69 -3.52
N ALA A 531 -14.09 -20.91 -2.96
CA ALA A 531 -13.49 -22.06 -3.65
C ALA A 531 -14.22 -23.35 -3.27
N ILE A 532 -15.14 -23.80 -4.14
CA ILE A 532 -16.01 -24.96 -3.89
C ILE A 532 -15.23 -26.24 -3.56
N PRO A 533 -14.21 -26.66 -4.35
CA PRO A 533 -13.47 -27.88 -4.05
C PRO A 533 -12.77 -27.88 -2.69
N ASN A 534 -12.18 -26.71 -2.32
CA ASN A 534 -11.50 -26.53 -1.05
C ASN A 534 -12.48 -26.58 0.14
N ALA A 535 -13.68 -26.00 -0.03
CA ALA A 535 -14.73 -26.04 0.98
C ALA A 535 -15.22 -27.47 1.24
N ILE A 536 -15.41 -28.24 0.18
CA ILE A 536 -15.80 -29.66 0.29
C ILE A 536 -14.69 -30.44 1.00
N ALA A 537 -13.44 -30.30 0.57
CA ALA A 537 -12.30 -30.96 1.20
C ALA A 537 -12.19 -30.61 2.70
N ALA A 538 -12.32 -29.34 3.03
CA ALA A 538 -12.28 -28.86 4.41
C ALA A 538 -13.42 -29.43 5.25
N LEU A 539 -14.64 -29.47 4.71
CA LEU A 539 -15.78 -30.05 5.41
C LEU A 539 -15.62 -31.55 5.68
N LEU A 540 -15.07 -32.29 4.72
CA LEU A 540 -14.78 -33.71 4.91
C LEU A 540 -13.77 -33.94 6.04
N ILE A 541 -12.71 -33.12 6.11
CA ILE A 541 -11.74 -33.13 7.20
C ILE A 541 -12.41 -32.81 8.52
N TYR A 542 -13.24 -31.75 8.56
CA TYR A 542 -13.98 -31.35 9.74
C TYR A 542 -14.89 -32.47 10.26
N ILE A 543 -15.66 -33.12 9.38
CA ILE A 543 -16.55 -34.25 9.75
C ILE A 543 -15.72 -35.40 10.31
N ARG A 544 -14.60 -35.78 9.67
CA ARG A 544 -13.69 -36.80 10.17
C ARG A 544 -13.20 -36.48 11.58
N ASP A 545 -12.73 -35.27 11.80
CA ASP A 545 -12.13 -34.85 13.08
C ASP A 545 -13.17 -34.76 14.20
N GLN A 546 -14.42 -34.40 13.88
CA GLN A 546 -15.52 -34.37 14.85
C GLN A 546 -16.07 -35.75 15.20
N THR A 547 -16.15 -36.64 14.22
CA THR A 547 -16.84 -37.94 14.40
C THR A 547 -15.88 -39.13 14.58
N GLY A 548 -14.62 -38.97 14.26
CA GLY A 548 -13.62 -40.06 14.21
C GLY A 548 -13.81 -41.03 13.04
N GLN A 549 -14.80 -40.80 12.16
CA GLN A 549 -15.09 -41.64 10.99
C GLN A 549 -14.61 -40.99 9.69
N ILE A 550 -14.19 -41.82 8.75
CA ILE A 550 -13.73 -41.35 7.44
C ILE A 550 -14.94 -41.12 6.53
N PRO A 551 -15.28 -39.88 6.16
CA PRO A 551 -16.40 -39.64 5.26
C PRO A 551 -16.06 -39.98 3.82
N HIS A 552 -17.09 -40.39 3.07
CA HIS A 552 -17.03 -40.66 1.63
C HIS A 552 -17.87 -39.62 0.90
N VAL A 553 -17.28 -38.93 -0.08
CA VAL A 553 -18.00 -37.99 -0.95
C VAL A 553 -18.13 -38.56 -2.36
N TYR A 554 -19.32 -38.43 -2.93
CA TYR A 554 -19.68 -38.88 -4.26
C TYR A 554 -19.95 -37.70 -5.18
N PHE A 555 -19.24 -37.66 -6.30
CA PHE A 555 -19.42 -36.65 -7.35
C PHE A 555 -19.96 -37.31 -8.61
N GLY A 556 -20.86 -36.63 -9.31
CA GLY A 556 -21.23 -37.01 -10.66
C GLY A 556 -20.10 -36.76 -11.66
N TRP A 557 -20.16 -37.41 -12.82
CA TRP A 557 -19.21 -37.24 -13.89
C TRP A 557 -19.24 -35.81 -14.46
N THR A 558 -18.06 -35.25 -14.73
CA THR A 558 -17.92 -33.95 -15.37
C THR A 558 -17.18 -34.07 -16.70
N GLU A 559 -17.78 -33.55 -17.75
CA GLU A 559 -17.18 -33.51 -19.08
C GLU A 559 -16.72 -32.08 -19.42
N GLY A 560 -15.51 -31.94 -19.96
CA GLY A 560 -15.02 -30.64 -20.42
C GLY A 560 -13.50 -30.54 -20.53
N ASN A 561 -13.02 -29.39 -21.00
CA ASN A 561 -11.59 -29.13 -21.17
C ASN A 561 -10.95 -28.77 -19.82
N PRO A 562 -9.90 -29.50 -19.38
CA PRO A 562 -9.20 -29.27 -18.10
C PRO A 562 -8.67 -27.83 -17.92
N ILE A 563 -8.18 -27.21 -19.01
CA ILE A 563 -7.68 -25.81 -18.96
C ILE A 563 -8.82 -24.85 -18.67
N THR A 564 -9.98 -25.06 -19.31
CA THR A 564 -11.18 -24.24 -19.05
C THR A 564 -11.64 -24.39 -17.60
N TYR A 565 -11.59 -25.60 -17.05
CA TYR A 565 -11.94 -25.84 -15.64
C TYR A 565 -10.92 -25.19 -14.69
N LEU A 566 -9.63 -25.22 -15.00
CA LEU A 566 -8.60 -24.53 -14.21
C LEU A 566 -8.84 -23.01 -14.20
N LEU A 567 -9.10 -22.41 -15.36
CA LEU A 567 -9.40 -20.99 -15.48
C LEU A 567 -10.68 -20.60 -14.73
N LYS A 568 -11.75 -21.41 -14.84
CA LYS A 568 -12.98 -21.22 -14.07
C LYS A 568 -12.73 -21.32 -12.56
N PHE A 569 -11.87 -22.24 -12.13
CA PHE A 569 -11.53 -22.41 -10.73
C PHE A 569 -10.78 -21.16 -10.19
N LEU A 570 -9.79 -20.68 -10.92
CA LEU A 570 -9.01 -19.50 -10.52
C LEU A 570 -9.85 -18.21 -10.52
N ALA A 571 -10.76 -18.05 -11.49
CA ALA A 571 -11.54 -16.84 -11.68
C ALA A 571 -12.84 -16.82 -10.86
N PHE A 572 -13.52 -17.96 -10.72
CA PHE A 572 -14.87 -18.05 -10.15
C PHE A 572 -14.98 -19.00 -8.95
N GLY A 573 -13.89 -19.68 -8.57
CA GLY A 573 -13.90 -20.66 -7.47
C GLY A 573 -14.65 -21.97 -7.81
N GLU A 574 -15.07 -22.10 -9.06
CA GLU A 574 -15.72 -23.27 -9.64
C GLU A 574 -14.68 -24.02 -10.49
N GLY A 575 -15.02 -25.20 -10.95
CA GLY A 575 -14.10 -25.95 -11.82
C GLY A 575 -14.38 -27.43 -11.75
N ASP A 576 -13.42 -28.26 -12.11
CA ASP A 576 -13.52 -29.71 -11.88
C ASP A 576 -13.32 -29.98 -10.39
N THR A 577 -14.44 -30.20 -9.70
CA THR A 577 -14.48 -30.19 -8.24
C THR A 577 -13.80 -31.42 -7.64
N ALA A 578 -13.99 -32.61 -8.22
CA ALA A 578 -13.52 -33.86 -7.64
C ALA A 578 -11.99 -34.00 -7.67
N PRO A 579 -11.26 -33.76 -8.80
CA PRO A 579 -9.81 -33.82 -8.83
C PRO A 579 -9.15 -32.79 -7.90
N VAL A 580 -9.66 -31.55 -7.87
CA VAL A 580 -9.11 -30.51 -6.99
C VAL A 580 -9.36 -30.85 -5.53
N CYS A 581 -10.57 -31.33 -5.17
CA CYS A 581 -10.88 -31.78 -3.82
C CYS A 581 -9.94 -32.92 -3.36
N ARG A 582 -9.70 -33.92 -4.25
CA ARG A 582 -8.78 -35.02 -3.98
C ARG A 582 -7.36 -34.53 -3.72
N GLU A 583 -6.89 -33.56 -4.53
CA GLU A 583 -5.54 -33.01 -4.38
C GLU A 583 -5.39 -32.19 -3.08
N VAL A 584 -6.38 -31.38 -2.72
CA VAL A 584 -6.40 -30.65 -1.43
C VAL A 584 -6.34 -31.64 -0.26
N LEU A 585 -7.14 -32.72 -0.30
CA LEU A 585 -7.11 -33.76 0.72
C LEU A 585 -5.77 -34.50 0.79
N ARG A 586 -5.14 -34.77 -0.37
CA ARG A 586 -3.82 -35.40 -0.45
C ARG A 586 -2.72 -34.56 0.17
N GLN A 587 -2.76 -33.25 -0.06
CA GLN A 587 -1.76 -32.32 0.48
C GLN A 587 -1.94 -32.11 1.99
N PHE A 588 -3.20 -32.04 2.46
CA PHE A 588 -3.48 -31.81 3.88
C PHE A 588 -3.28 -33.07 4.74
N GLU A 589 -3.74 -34.24 4.26
CA GLU A 589 -3.61 -35.53 4.96
C GLU A 589 -2.81 -36.50 4.11
N PRO A 590 -1.50 -36.62 4.37
CA PRO A 590 -0.64 -37.55 3.62
C PRO A 590 -0.98 -39.02 3.86
N ASP A 591 -1.47 -39.38 5.05
CA ASP A 591 -1.82 -40.76 5.38
C ASP A 591 -3.09 -41.22 4.63
N PRO A 592 -2.98 -42.16 3.69
CA PRO A 592 -4.12 -42.66 2.92
C PRO A 592 -5.23 -43.29 3.80
N LEU A 593 -4.85 -43.86 4.96
CA LEU A 593 -5.81 -44.52 5.87
C LEU A 593 -6.70 -43.51 6.63
N ARG A 594 -6.22 -42.30 6.80
CA ARG A 594 -6.94 -41.21 7.48
C ARG A 594 -7.63 -40.24 6.53
N ARG A 595 -7.34 -40.37 5.23
CA ARG A 595 -7.81 -39.43 4.21
C ARG A 595 -9.28 -39.69 3.86
N PRO A 596 -10.17 -38.67 3.88
CA PRO A 596 -11.52 -38.76 3.33
C PRO A 596 -11.53 -39.29 1.90
N ARG A 597 -12.51 -40.11 1.55
CA ARG A 597 -12.54 -40.79 0.25
C ARG A 597 -13.38 -40.02 -0.77
N VAL A 598 -12.84 -39.84 -1.95
CA VAL A 598 -13.49 -39.14 -3.08
C VAL A 598 -13.80 -40.15 -4.17
N HIS A 599 -15.08 -40.25 -4.50
CA HIS A 599 -15.61 -41.12 -5.56
C HIS A 599 -16.12 -40.27 -6.72
N VAL A 600 -15.84 -40.71 -7.95
CA VAL A 600 -16.26 -40.04 -9.18
C VAL A 600 -16.85 -41.11 -10.08
N GLY A 601 -18.08 -40.93 -10.54
CA GLY A 601 -18.79 -41.88 -11.38
C GLY A 601 -19.81 -41.21 -12.29
#